data_7b349630adf5056131d70916c2110c41
#
_entry.id   7b349630adf5056131d70916c2110c41
#
_cell.length_a   1.000
_cell.length_b   1.000
_cell.length_c   1.000
_cell.angle_alpha   90.00
_cell.angle_beta   90.00
_cell.angle_gamma   90.00
#
_symmetry.space_group_name_H-M   'P 1'
#
loop_
_entity.id
_entity.type
_entity.pdbx_description
1 polymer ?
#
loop_
_entity_poly.entity_id
_entity_poly.type
_entity_poly.pdbx_seq_one_letter_code
_entity_poly.pdbx_strand_id
1 'polypeptide(L)'
;PLVPAAGTPEWSVWKRDGSGLSLSTLTGQTAYLVKCSGAASATTTFSLAQQTLPPANSWVRNGANFLGFPTYKNGSTYPTMGSYFSTFPAALAANSKVYKYVGGELGPSNPVQIFSPSTEPLDATQGYWFSAELVGNFNAPLEVSLSTGSALDFGRNGAIITARLYNR
;
A
#
# COMPACT_ATOMS: atom_id res chain seq x y z
N PRO A 1 5.40 -16.88 -7.87
CA PRO A 1 6.00 -15.67 -8.42
C PRO A 1 5.28 -14.44 -7.89
N LEU A 2 6.02 -13.37 -7.60
CA LEU A 2 5.46 -12.09 -7.12
C LEU A 2 4.86 -11.25 -8.26
N VAL A 3 5.15 -11.63 -9.47
CA VAL A 3 4.64 -10.99 -10.68
C VAL A 3 3.67 -11.96 -11.34
N PRO A 4 2.43 -11.55 -11.62
CA PRO A 4 1.47 -12.37 -12.34
C PRO A 4 2.02 -12.84 -13.68
N ALA A 5 1.69 -14.06 -14.07
CA ALA A 5 1.99 -14.53 -15.42
C ALA A 5 1.27 -13.66 -16.45
N ALA A 6 1.88 -13.45 -17.60
CA ALA A 6 1.26 -12.70 -18.69
C ALA A 6 -0.11 -13.32 -19.04
N GLY A 7 -1.16 -12.50 -19.07
CA GLY A 7 -2.53 -12.94 -19.37
C GLY A 7 -3.40 -13.27 -18.15
N THR A 8 -2.87 -13.24 -16.93
CA THR A 8 -3.72 -13.35 -15.72
C THR A 8 -4.27 -11.98 -15.34
N PRO A 9 -5.57 -11.84 -15.03
CA PRO A 9 -6.19 -10.54 -14.69
C PRO A 9 -5.95 -10.14 -13.22
N GLU A 10 -4.73 -10.31 -12.71
CA GLU A 10 -4.40 -9.98 -11.32
C GLU A 10 -4.08 -8.49 -11.12
N TRP A 11 -3.86 -7.77 -12.22
CA TRP A 11 -3.59 -6.33 -12.19
C TRP A 11 -4.79 -5.54 -12.67
N SER A 12 -5.24 -4.60 -11.85
CA SER A 12 -6.15 -3.55 -12.32
C SER A 12 -5.34 -2.47 -13.04
N VAL A 13 -5.78 -2.09 -14.23
CA VAL A 13 -5.03 -1.21 -15.14
C VAL A 13 -5.86 0.02 -15.49
N TRP A 14 -5.22 1.17 -15.49
CA TRP A 14 -5.73 2.39 -16.11
C TRP A 14 -4.79 2.84 -17.23
N LYS A 15 -5.33 3.18 -18.38
CA LYS A 15 -4.57 3.71 -19.52
C LYS A 15 -5.18 5.01 -19.99
N ARG A 16 -4.32 5.93 -20.38
CA ARG A 16 -4.75 7.26 -20.88
C ARG A 16 -5.62 7.20 -22.15
N ASP A 17 -5.42 6.22 -22.99
CA ASP A 17 -6.20 6.01 -24.23
C ASP A 17 -7.57 5.39 -24.00
N GLY A 18 -7.91 5.08 -22.77
CA GLY A 18 -9.18 4.47 -22.39
C GLY A 18 -9.28 2.98 -22.70
N SER A 19 -8.23 2.33 -23.21
CA SER A 19 -8.26 0.89 -23.50
C SER A 19 -8.00 0.04 -22.27
N GLY A 20 -8.74 -1.05 -22.11
CA GLY A 20 -8.49 -2.06 -21.07
C GLY A 20 -8.58 -1.53 -19.64
N LEU A 21 -9.49 -0.59 -19.37
CA LEU A 21 -9.66 0.00 -18.05
C LEU A 21 -10.30 -0.97 -17.07
N SER A 22 -9.59 -1.28 -16.00
CA SER A 22 -10.13 -2.03 -14.86
C SER A 22 -9.85 -1.32 -13.52
N LEU A 23 -8.95 -0.33 -13.51
CA LEU A 23 -8.65 0.51 -12.34
C LEU A 23 -9.45 1.80 -12.45
N SER A 24 -10.46 1.95 -11.62
CA SER A 24 -11.35 3.13 -11.59
C SER A 24 -11.12 4.01 -10.36
N THR A 25 -10.49 3.48 -9.32
CA THR A 25 -10.32 4.17 -8.05
C THR A 25 -8.91 3.91 -7.50
N LEU A 26 -8.28 4.95 -6.98
CA LEU A 26 -7.04 4.86 -6.22
C LEU A 26 -7.37 4.93 -4.72
N THR A 27 -6.83 3.99 -3.96
CA THR A 27 -7.00 3.95 -2.50
C THR A 27 -5.69 4.30 -1.80
N GLY A 28 -5.77 4.97 -0.67
CA GLY A 28 -4.61 5.25 0.17
C GLY A 28 -3.97 3.95 0.69
N GLN A 29 -2.70 4.00 1.04
CA GLN A 29 -1.90 2.87 1.55
C GLN A 29 -1.72 1.70 0.56
N THR A 30 -2.14 1.88 -0.68
CA THR A 30 -1.89 0.95 -1.77
C THR A 30 -0.79 1.54 -2.66
N ALA A 31 0.14 0.73 -3.10
CA ALA A 31 1.13 1.15 -4.08
C ALA A 31 0.61 0.94 -5.51
N TYR A 32 1.06 1.80 -6.40
CA TYR A 32 0.70 1.77 -7.81
C TYR A 32 1.94 1.83 -8.67
N LEU A 33 1.98 1.05 -9.73
CA LEU A 33 3.03 1.13 -10.73
C LEU A 33 2.61 2.10 -11.83
N VAL A 34 3.43 3.09 -12.10
CA VAL A 34 3.19 4.07 -13.15
C VAL A 34 4.21 3.86 -14.26
N LYS A 35 3.72 3.55 -15.46
CA LYS A 35 4.55 3.44 -16.66
C LYS A 35 4.28 4.65 -17.56
N CYS A 36 5.29 5.44 -17.80
CA CYS A 36 5.25 6.57 -18.71
C CYS A 36 6.00 6.22 -20.00
N SER A 37 5.37 6.47 -21.14
CA SER A 37 6.01 6.42 -22.46
C SER A 37 6.28 7.85 -22.93
N GLY A 38 7.52 8.21 -23.19
CA GLY A 38 7.89 9.54 -23.64
C GLY A 38 9.34 9.89 -23.31
N ALA A 39 9.75 11.12 -23.59
CA ALA A 39 11.07 11.60 -23.24
C ALA A 39 11.24 11.62 -21.70
N ALA A 40 12.44 11.28 -21.21
CA ALA A 40 12.75 11.21 -19.79
C ALA A 40 12.52 12.54 -19.03
N SER A 41 12.47 13.66 -19.74
CA SER A 41 12.22 15.00 -19.20
C SER A 41 10.75 15.43 -19.25
N ALA A 42 9.83 14.58 -19.76
CA ALA A 42 8.43 14.94 -19.87
C ALA A 42 7.75 14.91 -18.49
N THR A 43 7.07 15.98 -18.16
CA THR A 43 6.22 16.08 -16.97
C THR A 43 4.79 15.78 -17.34
N THR A 44 4.16 14.88 -16.60
CA THR A 44 2.73 14.58 -16.75
C THR A 44 2.02 15.01 -15.46
N THR A 45 0.99 15.85 -15.63
CA THR A 45 0.11 16.25 -14.52
C THR A 45 -1.23 15.56 -14.67
N PHE A 46 -1.75 15.03 -13.58
CA PHE A 46 -3.10 14.50 -13.49
C PHE A 46 -3.76 14.97 -12.19
N SER A 47 -5.06 15.18 -12.26
CA SER A 47 -5.87 15.60 -11.11
C SER A 47 -6.67 14.41 -10.60
N LEU A 48 -6.68 14.25 -9.28
CA LEU A 48 -7.45 13.21 -8.59
C LEU A 48 -8.54 13.87 -7.76
N ALA A 49 -9.78 13.40 -7.91
CA ALA A 49 -10.83 13.70 -6.96
C ALA A 49 -10.63 12.81 -5.73
N GLN A 50 -10.63 13.41 -4.54
CA GLN A 50 -10.37 12.70 -3.30
C GLN A 50 -11.64 12.58 -2.47
N GLN A 51 -11.78 11.45 -1.81
CA GLN A 51 -12.75 11.21 -0.77
C GLN A 51 -12.02 10.71 0.47
N THR A 52 -12.28 11.31 1.64
CA THR A 52 -11.71 10.84 2.90
C THR A 52 -12.44 9.57 3.33
N LEU A 53 -11.71 8.47 3.38
CA LEU A 53 -12.17 7.20 3.93
C LEU A 53 -11.31 6.85 5.16
N PRO A 54 -11.89 6.14 6.15
CA PRO A 54 -11.08 5.58 7.22
C PRO A 54 -10.01 4.67 6.61
N PRO A 55 -8.77 4.69 7.12
CA PRO A 55 -7.76 3.77 6.66
C PRO A 55 -8.22 2.34 6.96
N ALA A 56 -8.40 1.54 5.92
CA ALA A 56 -8.72 0.13 6.02
C ALA A 56 -7.80 -0.64 5.06
N ASN A 57 -6.91 -1.44 5.61
CA ASN A 57 -6.08 -2.35 4.84
C ASN A 57 -6.42 -3.78 5.19
N SER A 58 -7.00 -4.48 4.23
CA SER A 58 -7.13 -5.93 4.31
C SER A 58 -5.89 -6.56 3.68
N TRP A 59 -5.03 -7.10 4.51
CA TRP A 59 -3.89 -7.87 4.03
C TRP A 59 -4.32 -9.29 3.68
N VAL A 60 -3.83 -9.78 2.57
CA VAL A 60 -4.05 -11.17 2.16
C VAL A 60 -3.00 -12.05 2.82
N ARG A 61 -3.46 -12.99 3.65
CA ARG A 61 -2.60 -13.96 4.32
C ARG A 61 -1.88 -14.83 3.29
N ASN A 62 -0.56 -15.00 3.46
CA ASN A 62 0.31 -15.76 2.55
C ASN A 62 0.25 -15.31 1.08
N GLY A 63 -0.38 -14.17 0.82
CA GLY A 63 -0.46 -13.54 -0.49
C GLY A 63 0.54 -12.39 -0.64
N ALA A 64 0.72 -11.92 -1.85
CA ALA A 64 1.52 -10.75 -2.14
C ALA A 64 0.66 -9.49 -1.94
N ASN A 65 0.96 -8.71 -0.91
CA ASN A 65 0.32 -7.41 -0.64
C ASN A 65 1.22 -6.30 -1.17
N PHE A 66 0.76 -5.54 -2.15
CA PHE A 66 1.50 -4.40 -2.69
C PHE A 66 1.08 -3.12 -1.99
N LEU A 67 1.93 -2.60 -1.13
CA LEU A 67 1.61 -1.56 -0.16
C LEU A 67 2.51 -0.34 -0.34
N GLY A 68 1.91 0.85 -0.15
CA GLY A 68 2.60 2.10 0.08
C GLY A 68 2.38 2.56 1.52
N PHE A 69 3.36 3.20 2.11
CA PHE A 69 3.30 3.62 3.51
C PHE A 69 3.37 5.15 3.61
N PRO A 70 2.40 5.80 4.27
CA PRO A 70 2.39 7.24 4.47
C PRO A 70 3.37 7.62 5.60
N THR A 71 4.66 7.53 5.30
CA THR A 71 5.73 7.87 6.25
C THR A 71 6.28 9.25 5.99
N TYR A 72 6.76 9.89 7.05
CA TYR A 72 7.42 11.19 6.98
C TYR A 72 8.87 11.06 7.44
N LYS A 73 9.73 11.85 6.83
CA LYS A 73 11.12 11.96 7.27
C LYS A 73 11.19 12.66 8.62
N ASN A 74 12.00 12.10 9.53
CA ASN A 74 12.48 12.83 10.69
C ASN A 74 13.86 13.39 10.34
N GLY A 75 13.92 14.70 10.08
CA GLY A 75 15.09 15.31 9.46
C GLY A 75 15.30 14.79 8.04
N SER A 76 16.41 14.10 7.78
CA SER A 76 16.74 13.53 6.47
C SER A 76 16.40 12.04 6.32
N THR A 77 15.94 11.37 7.37
CA THR A 77 15.77 9.91 7.41
C THR A 77 14.31 9.50 7.53
N TYR A 78 13.92 8.46 6.80
CA TYR A 78 12.64 7.78 7.01
C TYR A 78 12.72 6.84 8.24
N PRO A 79 11.57 6.54 8.87
CA PRO A 79 11.52 5.49 9.88
C PRO A 79 11.88 4.14 9.24
N THR A 80 12.48 3.25 10.01
CA THR A 80 12.72 1.87 9.55
C THR A 80 11.43 1.06 9.61
N MET A 81 11.35 -0.02 8.83
CA MET A 81 10.22 -0.96 8.93
C MET A 81 10.09 -1.51 10.34
N GLY A 82 11.20 -1.78 11.04
CA GLY A 82 11.19 -2.25 12.42
C GLY A 82 10.52 -1.26 13.38
N SER A 83 10.81 0.04 13.24
CA SER A 83 10.16 1.06 14.07
C SER A 83 8.69 1.25 13.70
N TYR A 84 8.36 1.22 12.40
CA TYR A 84 6.99 1.38 11.91
C TYR A 84 6.08 0.24 12.36
N PHE A 85 6.56 -1.01 12.28
CA PHE A 85 5.82 -2.20 12.68
C PHE A 85 6.11 -2.61 14.14
N SER A 86 6.66 -1.73 14.97
CA SER A 86 6.99 -2.06 16.37
C SER A 86 5.80 -2.58 17.18
N THR A 87 4.61 -2.10 16.88
CA THR A 87 3.34 -2.53 17.50
C THR A 87 2.68 -3.71 16.79
N PHE A 88 3.20 -4.11 15.63
CA PHE A 88 2.75 -5.27 14.87
C PHE A 88 3.94 -6.07 14.31
N PRO A 89 4.79 -6.63 15.17
CA PRO A 89 6.03 -7.31 14.75
C PRO A 89 5.77 -8.55 13.89
N ALA A 90 4.56 -9.09 13.91
CA ALA A 90 4.17 -10.22 13.06
C ALA A 90 4.30 -9.93 11.56
N ALA A 91 4.21 -8.66 11.13
CA ALA A 91 4.43 -8.26 9.74
C ALA A 91 5.86 -8.56 9.25
N LEU A 92 6.84 -8.55 10.17
CA LEU A 92 8.26 -8.81 9.90
C LEU A 92 8.75 -10.11 10.53
N ALA A 93 7.84 -11.05 10.82
CA ALA A 93 8.20 -12.36 11.35
C ALA A 93 9.11 -13.12 10.38
N ALA A 94 9.81 -14.14 10.89
CA ALA A 94 10.81 -14.89 10.11
C ALA A 94 10.29 -15.49 8.80
N ASN A 95 9.00 -15.83 8.74
CA ASN A 95 8.34 -16.36 7.54
C ASN A 95 7.83 -15.28 6.59
N SER A 96 7.88 -14.01 6.99
CA SER A 96 7.48 -12.90 6.14
C SER A 96 8.56 -12.61 5.11
N LYS A 97 8.13 -12.32 3.88
CA LYS A 97 9.02 -11.89 2.80
C LYS A 97 8.65 -10.49 2.37
N VAL A 98 9.64 -9.64 2.30
CA VAL A 98 9.47 -8.25 1.88
C VAL A 98 10.33 -8.00 0.65
N TYR A 99 9.74 -7.34 -0.34
CA TYR A 99 10.43 -6.95 -1.57
C TYR A 99 10.16 -5.48 -1.86
N LYS A 100 11.14 -4.83 -2.46
CA LYS A 100 11.08 -3.43 -2.87
C LYS A 100 11.15 -3.30 -4.38
N TYR A 101 10.28 -2.49 -4.98
CA TYR A 101 10.38 -2.11 -6.37
C TYR A 101 11.52 -1.09 -6.54
N VAL A 102 12.42 -1.35 -7.47
CA VAL A 102 13.62 -0.51 -7.68
C VAL A 102 13.59 0.27 -9.00
N GLY A 103 12.45 0.32 -9.65
CA GLY A 103 12.27 0.96 -10.95
C GLY A 103 12.53 0.01 -12.13
N GLY A 104 12.13 0.42 -13.31
CA GLY A 104 12.25 -0.38 -14.53
C GLY A 104 11.17 -1.45 -14.70
N GLU A 105 11.38 -2.37 -15.63
CA GLU A 105 10.42 -3.45 -15.89
C GLU A 105 10.46 -4.50 -14.77
N LEU A 106 9.29 -5.07 -14.49
CA LEU A 106 9.18 -6.20 -13.57
C LEU A 106 9.79 -7.46 -14.19
N GLY A 107 10.54 -8.20 -13.41
CA GLY A 107 11.22 -9.39 -13.88
C GLY A 107 11.93 -10.15 -12.75
N PRO A 108 12.86 -11.07 -13.08
CA PRO A 108 13.53 -11.90 -12.09
C PRO A 108 14.34 -11.13 -11.04
N SER A 109 14.85 -9.95 -11.40
CA SER A 109 15.68 -9.10 -10.52
C SER A 109 14.94 -7.87 -10.00
N ASN A 110 13.65 -7.72 -10.29
CA ASN A 110 12.81 -6.60 -9.85
C ASN A 110 11.38 -7.10 -9.61
N PRO A 111 10.88 -7.11 -8.40
CA PRO A 111 11.39 -6.44 -7.19
C PRO A 111 12.57 -7.16 -6.52
N VAL A 112 13.32 -6.41 -5.72
CA VAL A 112 14.46 -6.90 -4.94
C VAL A 112 14.01 -7.35 -3.55
N GLN A 113 14.41 -8.53 -3.13
CA GLN A 113 14.11 -9.01 -1.77
C GLN A 113 14.93 -8.26 -0.72
N ILE A 114 14.25 -7.86 0.35
CA ILE A 114 14.87 -7.24 1.53
C ILE A 114 15.11 -8.34 2.57
N PHE A 115 16.37 -8.65 2.82
CA PHE A 115 16.75 -9.72 3.78
C PHE A 115 16.77 -9.25 5.24
N SER A 116 16.89 -7.96 5.48
CA SER A 116 16.88 -7.36 6.82
C SER A 116 15.81 -6.27 6.93
N PRO A 117 14.52 -6.63 6.85
CA PRO A 117 13.46 -5.64 6.73
C PRO A 117 13.36 -4.72 7.96
N SER A 118 13.73 -5.18 9.16
CA SER A 118 13.67 -4.34 10.36
C SER A 118 14.56 -3.09 10.30
N THR A 119 15.62 -3.11 9.52
CA THR A 119 16.55 -1.97 9.35
C THR A 119 16.32 -1.19 8.05
N GLU A 120 15.48 -1.69 7.15
CA GLU A 120 15.16 -1.01 5.89
C GLU A 120 14.34 0.26 6.13
N PRO A 121 14.73 1.41 5.58
CA PRO A 121 13.94 2.64 5.65
C PRO A 121 12.64 2.49 4.85
N LEU A 122 11.52 2.95 5.41
CA LEU A 122 10.23 3.03 4.74
C LEU A 122 10.10 4.36 3.99
N ASP A 123 10.48 4.36 2.72
CA ASP A 123 10.35 5.53 1.85
C ASP A 123 8.91 5.65 1.35
N ALA A 124 8.27 6.80 1.59
CA ALA A 124 6.90 7.08 1.17
C ALA A 124 6.71 7.09 -0.36
N THR A 125 7.79 7.18 -1.13
CA THR A 125 7.75 7.15 -2.60
C THR A 125 7.96 5.75 -3.18
N GLN A 126 8.17 4.74 -2.32
CA GLN A 126 8.43 3.37 -2.73
C GLN A 126 7.21 2.48 -2.53
N GLY A 127 7.05 1.51 -3.43
CA GLY A 127 6.12 0.40 -3.27
C GLY A 127 6.83 -0.84 -2.74
N TYR A 128 6.16 -1.55 -1.84
CA TYR A 128 6.68 -2.76 -1.22
C TYR A 128 5.70 -3.91 -1.37
N TRP A 129 6.20 -5.11 -1.65
CA TRP A 129 5.42 -6.35 -1.56
C TRP A 129 5.70 -7.04 -0.24
N PHE A 130 4.64 -7.30 0.48
CA PHE A 130 4.68 -8.08 1.71
C PHE A 130 3.96 -9.39 1.52
N SER A 131 4.62 -10.48 1.86
CA SER A 131 4.00 -11.79 2.06
C SER A 131 4.16 -12.16 3.53
N ALA A 132 3.10 -12.02 4.31
CA ALA A 132 3.10 -12.30 5.74
C ALA A 132 2.13 -13.43 6.07
N GLU A 133 2.55 -14.34 6.94
CA GLU A 133 1.72 -15.45 7.39
C GLU A 133 0.63 -14.99 8.34
N LEU A 134 0.99 -14.11 9.27
CA LEU A 134 0.08 -13.49 10.20
C LEU A 134 -0.25 -12.09 9.68
N VAL A 135 -1.49 -11.88 9.30
CA VAL A 135 -1.98 -10.60 8.82
C VAL A 135 -3.16 -10.15 9.68
N GLY A 136 -3.25 -8.86 9.85
CA GLY A 136 -4.36 -8.18 10.49
C GLY A 136 -4.62 -6.88 9.76
N ASN A 137 -5.67 -6.20 10.14
CA ASN A 137 -5.97 -4.84 9.65
C ASN A 137 -5.05 -3.86 10.38
N PHE A 138 -3.79 -3.81 9.97
CA PHE A 138 -2.82 -2.90 10.54
C PHE A 138 -2.71 -1.64 9.70
N ASN A 139 -3.03 -0.51 10.29
CA ASN A 139 -2.99 0.81 9.66
C ASN A 139 -2.05 1.74 10.44
N ALA A 140 -0.88 1.25 10.72
CA ALA A 140 0.11 1.78 11.65
C ALA A 140 0.27 3.31 11.67
N PRO A 141 0.51 3.89 12.82
CA PRO A 141 0.42 3.33 14.18
C PRO A 141 -0.99 3.40 14.76
N LEU A 142 -1.95 3.86 13.98
CA LEU A 142 -3.34 4.05 14.41
C LEU A 142 -4.25 3.03 13.72
N GLU A 143 -5.01 2.33 14.51
CA GLU A 143 -6.15 1.55 14.03
C GLU A 143 -7.44 2.34 14.28
N VAL A 144 -8.27 2.45 13.25
CA VAL A 144 -9.59 3.06 13.35
C VAL A 144 -10.66 1.97 13.22
N SER A 145 -11.48 1.82 14.23
CA SER A 145 -12.64 0.94 14.21
C SER A 145 -13.91 1.76 14.25
N LEU A 146 -14.82 1.52 13.33
CA LEU A 146 -16.13 2.17 13.27
C LEU A 146 -17.21 1.26 13.86
N SER A 147 -18.22 1.85 14.51
CA SER A 147 -19.36 1.09 15.06
C SER A 147 -20.23 0.47 13.96
N THR A 148 -20.26 1.05 12.77
CA THR A 148 -21.02 0.58 11.63
C THR A 148 -20.27 0.81 10.34
N GLY A 149 -20.22 -0.22 9.48
CA GLY A 149 -19.64 -0.11 8.14
C GLY A 149 -18.15 0.20 8.11
N SER A 150 -17.66 0.55 6.94
CA SER A 150 -16.25 0.88 6.65
C SER A 150 -16.03 2.36 6.30
N ALA A 151 -17.09 3.17 6.33
CA ALA A 151 -17.06 4.59 6.00
C ALA A 151 -17.81 5.41 7.07
N LEU A 152 -17.43 6.68 7.21
CA LEU A 152 -18.16 7.64 8.03
C LEU A 152 -19.39 8.12 7.25
N ASP A 153 -20.42 7.31 7.22
CA ASP A 153 -21.71 7.64 6.60
C ASP A 153 -22.76 7.88 7.69
N PHE A 154 -23.12 9.14 7.88
CA PHE A 154 -24.11 9.55 8.90
C PHE A 154 -25.55 9.33 8.44
N GLY A 155 -25.78 8.86 7.23
CA GLY A 155 -27.11 8.63 6.67
C GLY A 155 -27.97 9.91 6.63
N ARG A 156 -29.25 9.73 6.28
CA ARG A 156 -30.22 10.85 6.26
C ARG A 156 -30.76 11.22 7.63
N ASN A 157 -30.66 10.37 8.63
CA ASN A 157 -31.30 10.48 9.92
C ASN A 157 -30.36 10.86 11.08
N GLY A 158 -29.17 11.37 10.77
CA GLY A 158 -28.23 11.85 11.78
C GLY A 158 -27.78 10.78 12.78
N ALA A 159 -27.52 9.56 12.32
CA ALA A 159 -27.02 8.49 13.16
C ALA A 159 -25.69 8.87 13.83
N ILE A 160 -25.52 8.48 15.09
CA ILE A 160 -24.25 8.64 15.79
C ILE A 160 -23.33 7.49 15.35
N ILE A 161 -22.17 7.84 14.79
CA ILE A 161 -21.12 6.88 14.49
C ILE A 161 -20.03 7.02 15.53
N THR A 162 -19.70 5.92 16.20
CA THR A 162 -18.58 5.87 17.12
C THR A 162 -17.34 5.38 16.38
N ALA A 163 -16.32 6.23 16.32
CA ALA A 163 -14.98 5.85 15.86
C ALA A 163 -14.09 5.60 17.10
N ARG A 164 -13.49 4.43 17.18
CA ARG A 164 -12.49 4.10 18.18
C ARG A 164 -11.12 4.17 17.52
N LEU A 165 -10.23 4.92 18.13
CA LEU A 165 -8.85 5.05 17.73
C LEU A 165 -8.00 4.22 18.70
N TYR A 166 -7.25 3.28 18.17
CA TYR A 166 -6.28 2.50 18.92
C TYR A 166 -4.88 2.91 18.48
N ASN A 167 -4.04 3.27 19.43
CA ASN A 167 -2.62 3.38 19.19
C ASN A 167 -2.01 1.99 19.45
N ARG A 168 -1.54 1.35 18.40
CA ARG A 168 -1.00 -0.02 18.41
C ARG A 168 0.50 -0.01 18.62
#